data_47c8b8d49d22cebd535534c314f0ce6f
#
_entry.id   47c8b8d49d22cebd535534c314f0ce6f
#
_cell.length_a   1.000
_cell.length_b   1.000
_cell.length_c   1.000
_cell.angle_alpha   90.00
_cell.angle_beta   90.00
_cell.angle_gamma   90.00
#
_symmetry.space_group_name_H-M   'P 1'
#
loop_
_entity.id
_entity.type
_entity.pdbx_description
1 polymer ?
#
loop_
_entity_poly.entity_id
_entity_poly.type
_entity_poly.pdbx_seq_one_letter_code
_entity_poly.pdbx_strand_id
1 'polypeptide(L)'
;MRVPVGRFLCLLALAAVFISGARAQQDSETVKQFWPEVDVYVPLNEKFRLFFLATTTKAEETRENIEGQVGAHIDYLIHRKASLRAGYRYGFSLGGSDPFKEHRIVFEQTLRQPLPLDVLLSDRNREDLRWVNGEFSARYRNRVTLEREFKILNRQITPYGSAEVFYDNRFKTWNRNRFAVGAQIAIKRGAPLISLIHPKKQFLLDVYLMRQNDSRSEPHHVNALGMAFNIYF
;
A
#
# COMPACT_ATOMS: atom_id res chain seq x y z
N MET A 1 19.69 25.05 13.29
CA MET A 1 19.63 25.16 11.82
C MET A 1 18.17 25.43 11.45
N ARG A 2 17.82 26.64 11.01
CA ARG A 2 16.45 27.04 10.68
C ARG A 2 16.13 26.54 9.27
N VAL A 3 15.18 25.63 9.14
CA VAL A 3 14.69 25.16 7.84
C VAL A 3 13.88 26.29 7.20
N PRO A 4 14.21 26.76 5.98
CA PRO A 4 13.47 27.85 5.36
C PRO A 4 12.05 27.39 4.99
N VAL A 5 11.05 28.07 5.55
CA VAL A 5 9.60 27.85 5.39
C VAL A 5 9.16 27.79 3.91
N GLY A 6 9.87 28.49 3.02
CA GLY A 6 9.57 28.52 1.58
C GLY A 6 9.72 27.17 0.85
N ARG A 7 10.53 26.23 1.37
CA ARG A 7 10.68 24.89 0.76
C ARG A 7 9.56 23.92 1.14
N PHE A 8 8.86 24.19 2.23
CA PHE A 8 7.67 23.42 2.65
C PHE A 8 6.45 23.74 1.79
N LEU A 9 6.33 25.00 1.35
CA LEU A 9 5.24 25.47 0.48
C LEU A 9 5.32 24.87 -0.93
N CYS A 10 6.51 24.60 -1.49
CA CYS A 10 6.65 23.98 -2.79
C CYS A 10 6.19 22.51 -2.82
N LEU A 11 6.40 21.74 -1.73
CA LEU A 11 5.94 20.34 -1.64
C LEU A 11 4.41 20.27 -1.47
N LEU A 12 3.81 21.20 -0.75
CA LEU A 12 2.36 21.35 -0.62
C LEU A 12 1.71 21.81 -1.94
N ALA A 13 2.38 22.67 -2.70
CA ALA A 13 1.91 23.13 -4.02
C ALA A 13 1.94 22.02 -5.06
N LEU A 14 2.95 21.13 -5.06
CA LEU A 14 2.97 19.95 -5.93
C LEU A 14 1.82 18.98 -5.61
N ALA A 15 1.50 18.76 -4.34
CA ALA A 15 0.36 17.95 -3.94
C ALA A 15 -0.98 18.55 -4.37
N ALA A 16 -1.12 19.88 -4.35
CA ALA A 16 -2.33 20.59 -4.75
C ALA A 16 -2.60 20.52 -6.27
N VAL A 17 -1.55 20.50 -7.10
CA VAL A 17 -1.68 20.39 -8.57
C VAL A 17 -2.22 19.02 -8.99
N PHE A 18 -1.92 17.95 -8.25
CA PHE A 18 -2.48 16.62 -8.53
C PHE A 18 -3.95 16.48 -8.13
N ILE A 19 -4.46 17.33 -7.22
CA ILE A 19 -5.85 17.31 -6.76
C ILE A 19 -6.78 18.08 -7.73
N SER A 20 -6.27 19.10 -8.43
CA SER A 20 -7.07 19.95 -9.31
C SER A 20 -7.36 19.36 -10.70
N GLY A 21 -6.62 18.36 -11.14
CA GLY A 21 -6.87 17.66 -12.43
C GLY A 21 -8.05 16.68 -12.44
N ALA A 22 -8.71 16.45 -11.30
CA ALA A 22 -9.76 15.44 -11.15
C ALA A 22 -11.20 15.98 -11.31
N ARG A 23 -11.38 17.21 -11.77
CA ARG A 23 -12.72 17.86 -11.85
C ARG A 23 -13.31 17.91 -13.25
N ALA A 24 -13.19 16.89 -14.05
CA ALA A 24 -13.98 16.79 -15.28
C ALA A 24 -14.09 15.34 -15.73
N GLN A 25 -14.94 14.56 -15.07
CA GLN A 25 -15.59 13.44 -15.74
C GLN A 25 -16.85 13.05 -14.97
N GLN A 26 -17.92 13.04 -15.71
CA GLN A 26 -19.29 12.59 -15.55
C GLN A 26 -19.53 11.53 -14.46
N ASP A 27 -20.66 11.66 -13.76
CA ASP A 27 -21.27 10.85 -12.70
C ASP A 27 -21.14 9.31 -12.82
N SER A 28 -19.95 8.79 -12.62
CA SER A 28 -19.78 7.42 -12.16
C SER A 28 -19.67 7.46 -10.64
N GLU A 29 -20.55 6.76 -9.98
CA GLU A 29 -20.65 6.70 -8.53
C GLU A 29 -19.27 6.41 -7.91
N THR A 30 -18.76 7.33 -7.10
CA THR A 30 -17.49 7.18 -6.42
C THR A 30 -17.72 6.53 -5.08
N VAL A 31 -17.30 5.29 -4.94
CA VAL A 31 -17.42 4.53 -3.69
C VAL A 31 -16.32 4.95 -2.71
N LYS A 32 -16.68 5.19 -1.46
CA LYS A 32 -15.75 5.44 -0.38
C LYS A 32 -15.52 4.18 0.44
N GLN A 33 -14.27 3.91 0.75
CA GLN A 33 -13.84 2.69 1.43
C GLN A 33 -12.85 2.98 2.55
N PHE A 34 -12.81 2.09 3.55
CA PHE A 34 -11.78 2.02 4.56
C PHE A 34 -11.01 0.71 4.44
N TRP A 35 -9.65 0.78 4.40
CA TRP A 35 -8.75 -0.35 4.18
C TRP A 35 -7.81 -0.55 5.38
N PRO A 36 -8.26 -1.22 6.45
CA PRO A 36 -7.38 -1.60 7.54
C PRO A 36 -6.52 -2.81 7.13
N GLU A 37 -5.23 -2.76 7.51
CA GLU A 37 -4.25 -3.81 7.25
C GLU A 37 -3.34 -4.02 8.45
N VAL A 38 -2.94 -5.25 8.70
CA VAL A 38 -1.90 -5.61 9.66
C VAL A 38 -0.82 -6.39 8.92
N ASP A 39 0.40 -5.89 9.04
CA ASP A 39 1.60 -6.45 8.43
C ASP A 39 2.58 -6.91 9.50
N VAL A 40 3.07 -8.14 9.38
CA VAL A 40 4.02 -8.73 10.31
C VAL A 40 5.28 -9.15 9.58
N TYR A 41 6.42 -8.66 10.04
CA TYR A 41 7.73 -8.92 9.46
C TYR A 41 8.61 -9.68 10.46
N VAL A 42 9.05 -10.91 10.09
CA VAL A 42 9.89 -11.77 10.94
C VAL A 42 11.21 -12.01 10.21
N PRO A 43 12.34 -11.40 10.64
CA PRO A 43 13.63 -11.64 10.04
C PRO A 43 14.07 -13.08 10.34
N LEU A 44 14.48 -13.82 9.31
CA LEU A 44 15.10 -15.14 9.46
C LEU A 44 16.63 -15.01 9.54
N ASN A 45 17.18 -14.10 8.75
CA ASN A 45 18.60 -13.71 8.75
C ASN A 45 18.77 -12.35 8.06
N GLU A 46 20.00 -11.94 7.76
CA GLU A 46 20.30 -10.64 7.12
C GLU A 46 19.69 -10.47 5.71
N LYS A 47 19.41 -11.59 5.00
CA LYS A 47 18.91 -11.59 3.63
C LYS A 47 17.45 -12.02 3.52
N PHE A 48 16.97 -12.85 4.40
CA PHE A 48 15.62 -13.43 4.33
C PHE A 48 14.73 -12.96 5.46
N ARG A 49 13.48 -12.64 5.12
CA ARG A 49 12.45 -12.21 6.05
C ARG A 49 11.10 -12.82 5.64
N LEU A 50 10.36 -13.34 6.60
CA LEU A 50 8.96 -13.69 6.39
C LEU A 50 8.10 -12.43 6.51
N PHE A 51 7.06 -12.37 5.69
CA PHE A 51 6.07 -11.31 5.70
C PHE A 51 4.67 -11.90 5.68
N PHE A 52 3.87 -11.56 6.66
CA PHE A 52 2.47 -11.94 6.77
C PHE A 52 1.61 -10.70 6.70
N LEU A 53 0.47 -10.80 6.04
CA LEU A 53 -0.50 -9.72 5.98
C LEU A 53 -1.91 -10.22 6.25
N ALA A 54 -2.73 -9.36 6.85
CA ALA A 54 -4.17 -9.50 6.92
C ALA A 54 -4.80 -8.13 6.66
N THR A 55 -5.71 -8.06 5.70
CA THR A 55 -6.40 -6.82 5.34
C THR A 55 -7.87 -7.07 5.07
N THR A 56 -8.68 -6.05 5.24
CA THR A 56 -10.07 -6.07 4.84
C THR A 56 -10.44 -4.75 4.14
N THR A 57 -11.50 -4.78 3.37
CA THR A 57 -12.08 -3.60 2.74
C THR A 57 -13.48 -3.39 3.31
N LYS A 58 -13.75 -2.20 3.82
CA LYS A 58 -15.07 -1.78 4.29
C LYS A 58 -15.64 -0.72 3.38
N ALA A 59 -16.92 -0.86 2.99
CA ALA A 59 -17.66 0.22 2.36
C ALA A 59 -18.11 1.23 3.41
N GLU A 60 -18.03 2.54 3.10
CA GLU A 60 -18.46 3.59 4.02
C GLU A 60 -19.99 3.60 4.17
N GLU A 61 -20.73 3.40 3.08
CA GLU A 61 -22.18 3.50 3.03
C GLU A 61 -22.89 2.39 3.79
N THR A 62 -22.47 1.15 3.60
CA THR A 62 -23.09 -0.03 4.24
C THR A 62 -22.43 -0.39 5.56
N ARG A 63 -21.22 0.13 5.83
CA ARG A 63 -20.31 -0.29 6.93
C ARG A 63 -19.98 -1.78 6.94
N GLU A 64 -20.31 -2.49 5.87
CA GLU A 64 -20.06 -3.90 5.72
C GLU A 64 -18.62 -4.16 5.26
N ASN A 65 -18.06 -5.28 5.69
CA ASN A 65 -16.81 -5.76 5.13
C ASN A 65 -17.10 -6.40 3.77
N ILE A 66 -16.48 -5.88 2.72
CA ILE A 66 -16.67 -6.35 1.35
C ILE A 66 -15.80 -7.57 1.09
N GLU A 67 -14.52 -7.46 1.42
CA GLU A 67 -13.53 -8.52 1.21
C GLU A 67 -12.51 -8.59 2.33
N GLY A 68 -11.97 -9.78 2.54
CA GLY A 68 -10.82 -10.04 3.38
C GLY A 68 -9.70 -10.66 2.57
N GLN A 69 -8.45 -10.39 2.93
CA GLN A 69 -7.29 -11.08 2.38
C GLN A 69 -6.31 -11.41 3.49
N VAL A 70 -5.73 -12.60 3.39
CA VAL A 70 -4.58 -13.02 4.21
C VAL A 70 -3.47 -13.51 3.30
N GLY A 71 -2.22 -13.35 3.73
CA GLY A 71 -1.10 -13.76 2.90
C GLY A 71 0.16 -14.05 3.69
N ALA A 72 1.00 -14.92 3.11
CA ALA A 72 2.33 -15.24 3.60
C ALA A 72 3.33 -15.17 2.46
N HIS A 73 4.47 -14.50 2.70
CA HIS A 73 5.50 -14.26 1.69
C HIS A 73 6.88 -14.44 2.31
N ILE A 74 7.84 -14.64 1.44
CA ILE A 74 9.26 -14.56 1.76
C ILE A 74 9.88 -13.39 1.00
N ASP A 75 10.59 -12.53 1.72
CA ASP A 75 11.39 -11.44 1.17
C ASP A 75 12.84 -11.90 1.09
N TYR A 76 13.50 -11.61 -0.02
CA TYR A 76 14.93 -11.80 -0.23
C TYR A 76 15.59 -10.45 -0.55
N LEU A 77 16.50 -10.02 0.32
CA LEU A 77 17.30 -8.82 0.12
C LEU A 77 18.54 -9.15 -0.72
N ILE A 78 18.49 -8.83 -2.01
CA ILE A 78 19.64 -8.99 -2.92
C ILE A 78 20.73 -7.99 -2.54
N HIS A 79 20.34 -6.73 -2.36
CA HIS A 79 21.20 -5.61 -2.04
C HIS A 79 20.37 -4.55 -1.34
N ARG A 80 21.00 -3.56 -0.67
CA ARG A 80 20.30 -2.44 -0.01
C ARG A 80 19.32 -1.71 -0.92
N LYS A 81 19.57 -1.73 -2.24
CA LYS A 81 18.73 -1.09 -3.26
C LYS A 81 17.79 -2.03 -4.00
N ALA A 82 17.86 -3.35 -3.76
CA ALA A 82 17.09 -4.33 -4.51
C ALA A 82 16.59 -5.46 -3.62
N SER A 83 15.31 -5.78 -3.71
CA SER A 83 14.70 -6.90 -3.00
C SER A 83 13.68 -7.61 -3.88
N LEU A 84 13.53 -8.92 -3.65
CA LEU A 84 12.50 -9.77 -4.23
C LEU A 84 11.53 -10.19 -3.13
N ARG A 85 10.29 -10.44 -3.50
CA ARG A 85 9.26 -11.07 -2.66
C ARG A 85 8.55 -12.12 -3.48
N ALA A 86 8.33 -13.28 -2.90
CA ALA A 86 7.45 -14.30 -3.45
C ALA A 86 6.51 -14.78 -2.37
N GLY A 87 5.29 -15.15 -2.71
CA GLY A 87 4.35 -15.64 -1.72
C GLY A 87 2.97 -15.91 -2.24
N TYR A 88 2.10 -16.20 -1.29
CA TYR A 88 0.72 -16.57 -1.55
C TYR A 88 -0.22 -15.67 -0.77
N ARG A 89 -1.37 -15.34 -1.39
CA ARG A 89 -2.50 -14.64 -0.77
C ARG A 89 -3.78 -15.40 -1.03
N TYR A 90 -4.63 -15.42 -0.03
CA TYR A 90 -6.00 -15.88 -0.14
C TYR A 90 -6.95 -14.71 0.10
N GLY A 91 -7.83 -14.47 -0.86
CA GLY A 91 -8.88 -13.47 -0.80
C GLY A 91 -10.25 -14.13 -0.72
N PHE A 92 -11.17 -13.52 0.00
CA PHE A 92 -12.53 -14.05 0.21
C PHE A 92 -13.52 -12.91 0.49
N SER A 93 -14.79 -13.15 0.12
CA SER A 93 -15.89 -12.26 0.52
C SER A 93 -16.15 -12.37 2.01
N LEU A 94 -16.39 -11.22 2.65
CA LEU A 94 -16.85 -11.12 4.04
C LEU A 94 -18.34 -10.78 4.14
N GLY A 95 -18.96 -10.43 3.02
CA GLY A 95 -20.37 -10.08 2.89
C GLY A 95 -20.72 -9.88 1.42
N GLY A 96 -21.99 -9.54 1.14
CA GLY A 96 -22.48 -9.28 -0.22
C GLY A 96 -23.15 -10.49 -0.87
N SER A 97 -23.85 -10.23 -1.99
CA SER A 97 -24.62 -11.20 -2.73
C SER A 97 -23.77 -12.17 -3.57
N ASP A 98 -22.53 -11.76 -3.91
CA ASP A 98 -21.64 -12.50 -4.81
C ASP A 98 -20.37 -12.97 -4.07
N PRO A 99 -20.42 -14.15 -3.41
CA PRO A 99 -19.26 -14.66 -2.72
C PRO A 99 -18.15 -15.03 -3.71
N PHE A 100 -16.93 -14.54 -3.45
CA PHE A 100 -15.77 -14.96 -4.22
C PHE A 100 -14.69 -15.57 -3.34
N LYS A 101 -13.85 -16.40 -3.97
CA LYS A 101 -12.61 -16.94 -3.41
C LYS A 101 -11.50 -16.68 -4.41
N GLU A 102 -10.40 -16.13 -3.93
CA GLU A 102 -9.25 -15.85 -4.77
C GLU A 102 -7.99 -16.49 -4.20
N HIS A 103 -7.34 -17.32 -5.00
CA HIS A 103 -5.99 -17.81 -4.75
C HIS A 103 -5.02 -16.98 -5.59
N ARG A 104 -3.97 -16.45 -4.97
CA ARG A 104 -3.02 -15.58 -5.66
C ARG A 104 -1.59 -15.96 -5.32
N ILE A 105 -0.79 -16.26 -6.34
CA ILE A 105 0.66 -16.33 -6.22
C ILE A 105 1.21 -14.95 -6.60
N VAL A 106 2.13 -14.44 -5.79
CA VAL A 106 2.70 -13.11 -5.91
C VAL A 106 4.19 -13.23 -6.15
N PHE A 107 4.68 -12.53 -7.17
CA PHE A 107 6.10 -12.24 -7.37
C PHE A 107 6.28 -10.73 -7.41
N GLU A 108 7.26 -10.23 -6.66
CA GLU A 108 7.49 -8.79 -6.56
C GLU A 108 8.98 -8.49 -6.55
N GLN A 109 9.37 -7.48 -7.31
CA GLN A 109 10.68 -6.88 -7.31
C GLN A 109 10.57 -5.43 -6.87
N THR A 110 11.41 -4.99 -5.95
CA THR A 110 11.49 -3.59 -5.55
C THR A 110 12.91 -3.08 -5.74
N LEU A 111 13.04 -1.99 -6.49
CA LEU A 111 14.27 -1.23 -6.64
C LEU A 111 14.15 0.08 -5.87
N ARG A 112 15.24 0.51 -5.23
CA ARG A 112 15.30 1.73 -4.43
C ARG A 112 16.48 2.58 -4.85
N GLN A 113 16.23 3.85 -5.12
CA GLN A 113 17.25 4.81 -5.52
C GLN A 113 17.19 6.02 -4.58
N PRO A 114 18.22 6.25 -3.75
CA PRO A 114 18.39 7.52 -3.03
C PRO A 114 18.56 8.67 -4.03
N LEU A 115 17.81 9.73 -3.81
CA LEU A 115 17.86 10.97 -4.57
C LEU A 115 18.43 12.10 -3.68
N PRO A 116 18.80 13.26 -4.26
CA PRO A 116 19.16 14.44 -3.46
C PRO A 116 18.07 14.83 -2.45
N LEU A 117 18.43 15.55 -1.40
CA LEU A 117 17.56 16.04 -0.33
C LEU A 117 16.96 14.92 0.53
N ASP A 118 17.65 13.78 0.67
CA ASP A 118 17.22 12.61 1.46
C ASP A 118 15.86 12.03 1.00
N VAL A 119 15.53 12.19 -0.28
CA VAL A 119 14.37 11.58 -0.91
C VAL A 119 14.73 10.18 -1.35
N LEU A 120 13.87 9.19 -1.09
CA LEU A 120 13.99 7.86 -1.60
C LEU A 120 12.94 7.63 -2.69
N LEU A 121 13.41 7.24 -3.89
CA LEU A 121 12.57 6.74 -4.97
C LEU A 121 12.54 5.23 -4.89
N SER A 122 11.34 4.64 -4.87
CA SER A 122 11.14 3.20 -4.96
C SER A 122 10.31 2.87 -6.19
N ASP A 123 10.76 1.87 -6.97
CA ASP A 123 10.01 1.27 -8.08
C ASP A 123 9.72 -0.18 -7.75
N ARG A 124 8.44 -0.52 -7.67
CA ARG A 124 7.96 -1.85 -7.34
C ARG A 124 7.21 -2.46 -8.52
N ASN A 125 7.74 -3.55 -9.04
CA ASN A 125 7.14 -4.37 -10.08
C ASN A 125 6.57 -5.62 -9.45
N ARG A 126 5.31 -5.95 -9.75
CA ARG A 126 4.61 -7.08 -9.15
C ARG A 126 3.78 -7.83 -10.16
N GLU A 127 3.88 -9.13 -10.14
CA GLU A 127 3.07 -10.07 -10.89
C GLU A 127 2.17 -10.86 -9.95
N ASP A 128 0.87 -10.87 -10.22
CA ASP A 128 -0.14 -11.63 -9.51
C ASP A 128 -0.71 -12.70 -10.47
N LEU A 129 -0.45 -13.98 -10.19
CA LEU A 129 -1.15 -15.10 -10.82
C LEU A 129 -2.36 -15.43 -9.96
N ARG A 130 -3.55 -15.32 -10.52
CA ARG A 130 -4.81 -15.28 -9.77
C ARG A 130 -5.78 -16.33 -10.27
N TRP A 131 -6.42 -17.02 -9.35
CA TRP A 131 -7.58 -17.88 -9.61
C TRP A 131 -8.75 -17.35 -8.80
N VAL A 132 -9.70 -16.72 -9.47
CA VAL A 132 -10.91 -16.16 -8.87
C VAL A 132 -12.06 -17.10 -9.20
N ASN A 133 -12.64 -17.76 -8.18
CA ASN A 133 -13.66 -18.80 -8.36
C ASN A 133 -13.27 -19.90 -9.36
N GLY A 134 -11.96 -20.22 -9.43
CA GLY A 134 -11.39 -21.20 -10.35
C GLY A 134 -10.93 -20.64 -11.70
N GLU A 135 -11.31 -19.42 -12.06
CA GLU A 135 -10.89 -18.78 -13.32
C GLU A 135 -9.51 -18.13 -13.19
N PHE A 136 -8.60 -18.53 -14.07
CA PHE A 136 -7.24 -18.01 -14.09
C PHE A 136 -7.15 -16.62 -14.72
N SER A 137 -6.34 -15.76 -14.11
CA SER A 137 -5.91 -14.49 -14.69
C SER A 137 -4.51 -14.11 -14.20
N ALA A 138 -3.79 -13.33 -15.00
CA ALA A 138 -2.52 -12.73 -14.61
C ALA A 138 -2.67 -11.20 -14.59
N ARG A 139 -2.06 -10.58 -13.60
CA ARG A 139 -2.06 -9.12 -13.45
C ARG A 139 -0.64 -8.64 -13.17
N TYR A 140 -0.18 -7.70 -13.96
CA TYR A 140 1.04 -6.96 -13.70
C TYR A 140 0.72 -5.61 -13.04
N ARG A 141 1.57 -5.19 -12.12
CA ARG A 141 1.46 -3.92 -11.41
C ARG A 141 2.83 -3.26 -11.33
N ASN A 142 2.87 -1.98 -11.62
CA ASN A 142 4.04 -1.15 -11.35
C ASN A 142 3.64 0.00 -10.42
N ARG A 143 4.40 0.18 -9.34
CA ARG A 143 4.20 1.28 -8.39
C ARG A 143 5.49 2.04 -8.21
N VAL A 144 5.42 3.33 -8.44
CA VAL A 144 6.48 4.30 -8.11
C VAL A 144 6.09 5.03 -6.84
N THR A 145 7.02 5.14 -5.90
CA THR A 145 6.84 5.83 -4.61
C THR A 145 7.99 6.80 -4.40
N LEU A 146 7.67 8.02 -3.98
CA LEU A 146 8.62 9.01 -3.47
C LEU A 146 8.34 9.21 -1.99
N GLU A 147 9.38 9.08 -1.17
CA GLU A 147 9.27 9.24 0.28
C GLU A 147 10.45 10.00 0.84
N ARG A 148 10.24 10.65 1.99
CA ARG A 148 11.30 11.33 2.71
C ARG A 148 11.10 11.24 4.21
N GLU A 149 12.14 10.83 4.92
CA GLU A 149 12.11 10.73 6.37
C GLU A 149 12.34 12.10 7.03
N PHE A 150 11.52 12.38 8.05
CA PHE A 150 11.68 13.54 8.94
C PHE A 150 11.67 13.09 10.40
N LYS A 151 12.43 13.80 11.23
CA LYS A 151 12.35 13.66 12.70
C LYS A 151 11.64 14.88 13.27
N ILE A 152 10.40 14.69 13.73
CA ILE A 152 9.56 15.73 14.32
C ILE A 152 9.22 15.33 15.75
N LEU A 153 9.52 16.18 16.73
CA LEU A 153 9.26 15.92 18.17
C LEU A 153 9.74 14.54 18.63
N ASN A 154 10.97 14.15 18.24
CA ASN A 154 11.57 12.84 18.51
C ASN A 154 10.78 11.65 17.94
N ARG A 155 9.92 11.84 16.96
CA ARG A 155 9.27 10.77 16.17
C ARG A 155 9.79 10.78 14.75
N GLN A 156 9.97 9.60 14.20
CA GLN A 156 10.25 9.42 12.79
C GLN A 156 8.92 9.40 12.05
N ILE A 157 8.77 10.30 11.08
CA ILE A 157 7.61 10.42 10.20
C ILE A 157 8.12 10.43 8.78
N THR A 158 7.59 9.55 7.95
CA THR A 158 7.98 9.39 6.54
C THR A 158 6.77 9.65 5.65
N PRO A 159 6.48 10.91 5.28
CA PRO A 159 5.48 11.22 4.26
C PRO A 159 5.90 10.65 2.92
N TYR A 160 4.91 10.22 2.14
CA TYR A 160 5.14 9.70 0.80
C TYR A 160 3.99 10.01 -0.16
N GLY A 161 4.31 9.93 -1.45
CA GLY A 161 3.34 9.90 -2.53
C GLY A 161 3.64 8.72 -3.45
N SER A 162 2.61 8.06 -3.95
CA SER A 162 2.77 6.94 -4.88
C SER A 162 1.77 6.96 -6.03
N ALA A 163 2.22 6.46 -7.17
CA ALA A 163 1.39 6.17 -8.34
C ALA A 163 1.56 4.70 -8.72
N GLU A 164 0.47 4.02 -8.99
CA GLU A 164 0.46 2.61 -9.37
C GLU A 164 -0.44 2.38 -10.58
N VAL A 165 0.02 1.58 -11.54
CA VAL A 165 -0.73 1.17 -12.73
C VAL A 165 -0.85 -0.34 -12.78
N PHE A 166 -1.94 -0.82 -13.42
CA PHE A 166 -2.28 -2.23 -13.49
C PHE A 166 -2.59 -2.65 -14.90
N TYR A 167 -1.92 -3.69 -15.37
CA TYR A 167 -2.26 -4.41 -16.59
C TYR A 167 -2.93 -5.73 -16.21
N ASP A 168 -4.13 -5.98 -16.73
CA ASP A 168 -4.87 -7.23 -16.47
C ASP A 168 -5.04 -8.00 -17.79
N ASN A 169 -4.55 -9.24 -17.83
CA ASN A 169 -4.57 -10.04 -19.07
C ASN A 169 -5.99 -10.44 -19.50
N ARG A 170 -6.97 -10.46 -18.60
CA ARG A 170 -8.39 -10.69 -18.95
C ARG A 170 -8.91 -9.65 -19.92
N PHE A 171 -8.47 -8.41 -19.73
CA PHE A 171 -8.87 -7.28 -20.56
C PHE A 171 -7.82 -6.89 -21.61
N LYS A 172 -6.63 -7.49 -21.54
CA LYS A 172 -5.45 -7.20 -22.40
C LYS A 172 -5.12 -5.70 -22.45
N THR A 173 -5.29 -5.00 -21.32
CA THR A 173 -5.09 -3.55 -21.24
C THR A 173 -4.66 -3.08 -19.85
N TRP A 174 -4.11 -1.87 -19.82
CA TRP A 174 -3.91 -1.09 -18.61
C TRP A 174 -5.25 -0.52 -18.15
N ASN A 175 -5.90 -1.21 -17.22
CA ASN A 175 -7.29 -0.91 -16.87
C ASN A 175 -7.45 -0.14 -15.57
N ARG A 176 -6.42 -0.11 -14.72
CA ARG A 176 -6.54 0.49 -13.39
C ARG A 176 -5.32 1.35 -13.07
N ASN A 177 -5.57 2.46 -12.38
CA ASN A 177 -4.52 3.24 -11.73
C ASN A 177 -4.91 3.58 -10.29
N ARG A 178 -3.90 3.84 -9.47
CA ARG A 178 -4.02 4.30 -8.08
C ARG A 178 -3.04 5.41 -7.81
N PHE A 179 -3.50 6.42 -7.09
CA PHE A 179 -2.67 7.49 -6.53
C PHE A 179 -2.89 7.50 -5.04
N ALA A 180 -1.81 7.53 -4.27
CA ALA A 180 -1.90 7.62 -2.82
C ALA A 180 -0.94 8.66 -2.27
N VAL A 181 -1.37 9.32 -1.21
CA VAL A 181 -0.54 10.18 -0.37
C VAL A 181 -0.73 9.76 1.08
N GLY A 182 0.35 9.65 1.82
CA GLY A 182 0.29 9.13 3.18
C GLY A 182 1.53 9.44 3.99
N ALA A 183 1.57 8.92 5.20
CA ALA A 183 2.73 9.01 6.07
C ALA A 183 2.86 7.75 6.94
N GLN A 184 4.07 7.24 7.04
CA GLN A 184 4.45 6.24 8.01
C GLN A 184 4.96 6.93 9.28
N ILE A 185 4.44 6.51 10.42
CA ILE A 185 4.72 7.10 11.74
C ILE A 185 5.28 6.00 12.66
N ALA A 186 6.53 6.17 13.09
CA ALA A 186 7.11 5.26 14.07
C ALA A 186 6.45 5.45 15.44
N ILE A 187 5.92 4.35 16.00
CA ILE A 187 5.29 4.37 17.32
C ILE A 187 6.38 4.11 18.37
N LYS A 188 6.53 5.03 19.31
CA LYS A 188 7.54 4.91 20.37
C LYS A 188 7.28 3.67 21.24
N ARG A 189 8.37 3.01 21.67
CA ARG A 189 8.33 2.03 22.75
C ARG A 189 7.76 2.72 24.00
N GLY A 190 6.84 2.05 24.70
CA GLY A 190 6.24 2.58 25.95
C GLY A 190 4.78 3.00 25.86
N ALA A 191 4.12 2.90 24.69
CA ALA A 191 2.66 2.93 24.65
C ALA A 191 2.12 1.70 25.42
N PRO A 192 1.13 1.85 26.33
CA PRO A 192 0.70 0.78 27.24
C PRO A 192 0.34 -0.54 26.57
N LEU A 193 -0.21 -0.48 25.36
CA LEU A 193 -0.60 -1.66 24.57
C LEU A 193 0.60 -2.39 23.96
N ILE A 194 1.72 -1.68 23.72
CA ILE A 194 2.90 -2.17 23.01
C ILE A 194 3.90 -2.81 23.97
N SER A 195 3.96 -2.36 25.23
CA SER A 195 4.84 -2.92 26.26
C SER A 195 4.53 -4.38 26.60
N LEU A 196 3.30 -4.81 26.33
CA LEU A 196 2.84 -6.20 26.54
C LEU A 196 3.39 -7.19 25.49
N ILE A 197 3.89 -6.73 24.33
CA ILE A 197 4.18 -7.65 23.22
C ILE A 197 5.66 -8.03 23.10
N HIS A 198 6.62 -7.21 23.38
CA HIS A 198 8.08 -7.50 23.52
C HIS A 198 8.97 -6.25 23.35
N PRO A 199 10.09 -6.11 24.12
CA PRO A 199 10.89 -4.87 24.12
C PRO A 199 11.75 -4.63 22.87
N LYS A 200 11.88 -5.61 21.97
CA LYS A 200 12.74 -5.48 20.75
C LYS A 200 11.98 -5.14 19.47
N LYS A 201 10.64 -5.12 19.49
CA LYS A 201 9.83 -4.91 18.29
C LYS A 201 9.73 -3.43 17.91
N GLN A 202 9.69 -3.17 16.60
CA GLN A 202 9.40 -1.85 16.03
C GLN A 202 7.99 -1.86 15.45
N PHE A 203 7.24 -0.79 15.71
CA PHE A 203 5.88 -0.61 15.21
C PHE A 203 5.82 0.64 14.35
N LEU A 204 5.23 0.52 13.16
CA LEU A 204 4.95 1.65 12.27
C LEU A 204 3.45 1.68 11.96
N LEU A 205 2.84 2.85 12.11
CA LEU A 205 1.49 3.11 11.61
C LEU A 205 1.62 3.83 10.27
N ASP A 206 1.04 3.26 9.23
CA ASP A 206 0.91 3.88 7.91
C ASP A 206 -0.54 4.35 7.71
N VAL A 207 -0.73 5.63 7.43
CA VAL A 207 -2.05 6.22 7.16
C VAL A 207 -1.99 6.92 5.82
N TYR A 208 -2.94 6.62 4.92
CA TYR A 208 -2.95 7.18 3.59
C TYR A 208 -4.35 7.42 3.03
N LEU A 209 -4.45 8.40 2.16
CA LEU A 209 -5.59 8.62 1.29
C LEU A 209 -5.24 8.10 -0.10
N MET A 210 -6.17 7.41 -0.74
CA MET A 210 -5.97 6.79 -2.04
C MET A 210 -7.16 7.03 -2.95
N ARG A 211 -6.87 7.37 -4.22
CA ARG A 211 -7.82 7.36 -5.32
C ARG A 211 -7.47 6.23 -6.27
N GLN A 212 -8.46 5.37 -6.56
CA GLN A 212 -8.39 4.36 -7.60
C GLN A 212 -9.36 4.70 -8.71
N ASN A 213 -8.92 4.52 -9.96
CA ASN A 213 -9.78 4.53 -11.13
C ASN A 213 -9.62 3.20 -11.86
N ASP A 214 -10.72 2.60 -12.29
CA ASP A 214 -10.75 1.35 -13.04
C ASP A 214 -11.70 1.51 -14.24
N SER A 215 -11.21 1.22 -15.45
CA SER A 215 -12.00 1.36 -16.67
C SER A 215 -12.76 0.10 -17.07
N ARG A 216 -12.59 -1.01 -16.32
CA ARG A 216 -13.10 -2.34 -16.70
C ARG A 216 -13.84 -3.07 -15.59
N SER A 217 -13.76 -2.59 -14.37
CA SER A 217 -14.37 -3.26 -13.21
C SER A 217 -15.11 -2.25 -12.35
N GLU A 218 -16.27 -2.62 -11.87
CA GLU A 218 -17.01 -1.84 -10.85
C GLU A 218 -16.41 -2.07 -9.45
N PRO A 219 -16.41 -1.07 -8.59
CA PRO A 219 -16.74 0.33 -8.89
C PRO A 219 -15.62 1.01 -9.71
N HIS A 220 -16.02 1.86 -10.67
CA HIS A 220 -15.05 2.57 -11.53
C HIS A 220 -14.16 3.52 -10.74
N HIS A 221 -14.69 4.12 -9.69
CA HIS A 221 -13.94 5.06 -8.86
C HIS A 221 -14.05 4.70 -7.38
N VAL A 222 -12.90 4.65 -6.71
CA VAL A 222 -12.81 4.41 -5.26
C VAL A 222 -11.96 5.50 -4.64
N ASN A 223 -12.47 6.12 -3.58
CA ASN A 223 -11.68 6.89 -2.63
C ASN A 223 -11.53 6.07 -1.37
N ALA A 224 -10.32 5.80 -0.93
CA ALA A 224 -10.09 5.01 0.26
C ALA A 224 -9.23 5.75 1.28
N LEU A 225 -9.59 5.58 2.56
CA LEU A 225 -8.71 5.80 3.68
C LEU A 225 -8.05 4.45 4.02
N GLY A 226 -6.74 4.37 3.91
CA GLY A 226 -5.98 3.18 4.31
C GLY A 226 -5.29 3.39 5.64
N MET A 227 -5.21 2.33 6.42
CA MET A 227 -4.48 2.29 7.69
C MET A 227 -3.79 0.94 7.83
N ALA A 228 -2.45 0.91 7.76
CA ALA A 228 -1.68 -0.30 7.95
C ALA A 228 -0.85 -0.24 9.23
N PHE A 229 -0.94 -1.30 10.04
CA PHE A 229 -0.17 -1.47 11.25
C PHE A 229 0.96 -2.47 11.02
N ASN A 230 2.18 -1.98 10.94
CA ASN A 230 3.36 -2.76 10.61
C ASN A 230 4.12 -3.16 11.89
N ILE A 231 4.39 -4.44 12.07
CA ILE A 231 5.07 -5.04 13.22
C ILE A 231 6.37 -5.67 12.75
N TYR A 232 7.51 -5.20 13.23
CA TYR A 232 8.84 -5.75 12.93
C TYR A 232 9.41 -6.44 14.19
N PHE A 233 9.77 -7.71 14.04
CA PHE A 233 10.37 -8.54 15.10
C PHE A 233 11.88 -8.45 15.16
#